data_ad9d4ed18ffcf9ceeb81919e7985a1e8
#
_entry.id   ad9d4ed18ffcf9ceeb81919e7985a1e8
#
_cell.length_a   1.000
_cell.length_b   1.000
_cell.length_c   1.000
_cell.angle_alpha   90.00
_cell.angle_beta   90.00
_cell.angle_gamma   90.00
#
_symmetry.space_group_name_H-M   'P 1'
#
loop_
_entity.id
_entity.type
_entity.pdbx_description
1 polymer ?
#
loop_
_entity_poly.entity_id
_entity_poly.type
_entity_poly.pdbx_seq_one_letter_code
_entity_poly.pdbx_strand_id
1 'polypeptide(L)' 'MPLTVELIPDDEQGGFTACVPDIPAYGEGDTEAEAIEDLKDALRLYIEVRGIDQAIGLLRGRTVVRELDLDLTTLDRG' A
#
# COMPACT_ATOMS: atom_id res chain seq x y z
N MET A 1 -8.47 -5.29 12.81
CA MET A 1 -7.24 -4.51 12.60
C MET A 1 -7.39 -3.63 11.38
N PRO A 2 -7.35 -2.32 11.53
CA PRO A 2 -7.48 -1.44 10.37
C PRO A 2 -6.22 -1.47 9.52
N LEU A 3 -6.42 -1.43 8.21
CA LEU A 3 -5.32 -1.38 7.24
C LEU A 3 -5.36 -0.03 6.54
N THR A 4 -4.18 0.49 6.27
CA THR A 4 -4.06 1.67 5.44
C THR A 4 -4.08 1.24 3.98
N VAL A 5 -5.00 1.78 3.21
CA VAL A 5 -5.11 1.53 1.78
C VAL A 5 -4.82 2.82 1.05
N GLU A 6 -3.92 2.76 0.09
CA GLU A 6 -3.67 3.88 -0.80
C GLU A 6 -4.47 3.69 -2.08
N LEU A 7 -5.11 4.74 -2.53
CA LEU A 7 -5.85 4.77 -3.78
C LEU A 7 -5.15 5.74 -4.72
N ILE A 8 -4.69 5.22 -5.83
CA ILE A 8 -3.90 5.98 -6.79
C ILE A 8 -4.71 6.11 -8.08
N PRO A 9 -5.14 7.33 -8.42
CA PRO A 9 -5.87 7.51 -9.67
C PRO A 9 -4.94 7.37 -10.87
N ASP A 10 -5.47 6.80 -11.94
CA ASP A 10 -4.77 6.71 -13.22
C ASP A 10 -5.26 7.85 -14.10
N ASP A 11 -4.43 8.85 -14.30
CA ASP A 11 -4.79 10.04 -15.05
C ASP A 11 -4.87 9.79 -16.56
N GLU A 12 -4.23 8.74 -17.05
CA GLU A 12 -4.20 8.46 -18.48
C GLU A 12 -5.38 7.62 -18.95
N GLN A 13 -5.68 6.54 -18.19
CA GLN A 13 -6.70 5.59 -18.59
C GLN A 13 -7.98 5.68 -17.77
N GLY A 14 -7.95 6.45 -16.72
CA GLY A 14 -9.03 6.51 -15.75
C GLY A 14 -8.97 5.34 -14.79
N GLY A 15 -9.80 5.37 -13.76
CA GLY A 15 -9.83 4.33 -12.76
C GLY A 15 -8.83 4.55 -11.64
N PHE A 16 -8.69 3.51 -10.81
CA PHE A 16 -7.87 3.57 -9.61
C PHE A 16 -7.10 2.28 -9.40
N THR A 17 -5.93 2.41 -8.78
CA THR A 17 -5.20 1.29 -8.22
C THR A 17 -5.25 1.41 -6.71
N ALA A 18 -5.58 0.30 -6.04
CA ALA A 18 -5.57 0.24 -4.58
C ALA A 18 -4.44 -0.66 -4.11
N CYS A 19 -3.76 -0.25 -3.06
CA CYS A 19 -2.68 -1.07 -2.50
C CYS A 19 -2.54 -0.84 -1.00
N VAL A 20 -1.93 -1.82 -0.34
CA VAL A 20 -1.47 -1.69 1.03
C VAL A 20 0.04 -1.48 0.97
N PRO A 21 0.56 -0.39 1.53
CA PRO A 21 1.96 -0.01 1.31
C PRO A 21 3.01 -1.10 1.54
N ASP A 22 2.77 -1.99 2.45
CA ASP A 22 3.80 -2.95 2.83
C ASP A 22 3.57 -4.37 2.31
N ILE A 23 2.47 -4.59 1.61
CA ILE A 23 2.13 -5.90 1.08
C ILE A 23 2.14 -5.83 -0.45
N PRO A 24 2.83 -6.75 -1.13
CA PRO A 24 2.88 -6.74 -2.60
C PRO A 24 1.59 -7.29 -3.21
N ALA A 25 0.49 -6.59 -3.00
CA ALA A 25 -0.82 -6.92 -3.54
C ALA A 25 -1.47 -5.63 -4.01
N TYR A 26 -2.12 -5.70 -5.15
CA TYR A 26 -2.73 -4.54 -5.79
C TYR A 26 -4.11 -4.90 -6.31
N GLY A 27 -4.98 -3.90 -6.32
CA GLY A 27 -6.28 -4.03 -6.94
C GLY A 27 -6.52 -2.88 -7.90
N GLU A 28 -7.29 -3.12 -8.94
CA GLU A 28 -7.61 -2.10 -9.93
C GLU A 28 -9.11 -2.10 -10.19
N GLY A 29 -9.64 -0.94 -10.52
CA GLY A 29 -11.04 -0.80 -10.87
C GLY A 29 -11.33 0.58 -11.44
N ASP A 30 -12.49 0.73 -12.05
CA ASP A 30 -12.92 2.00 -12.60
C ASP A 30 -13.31 2.99 -11.51
N THR A 31 -13.71 2.46 -10.36
CA THR A 31 -14.07 3.26 -9.19
C THR A 31 -13.18 2.87 -8.01
N GLU A 32 -13.16 3.71 -6.99
CA GLU A 32 -12.44 3.39 -5.76
C GLU A 32 -12.95 2.11 -5.13
N ALA A 33 -14.28 1.93 -5.10
CA ALA A 33 -14.88 0.74 -4.52
C ALA A 33 -14.47 -0.52 -5.26
N GLU A 34 -14.44 -0.48 -6.59
CA GLU A 34 -14.02 -1.62 -7.40
C GLU A 34 -12.56 -1.97 -7.17
N ALA A 35 -11.70 -0.95 -7.10
CA ALA A 35 -10.29 -1.16 -6.84
C ALA A 35 -10.06 -1.80 -5.46
N ILE A 36 -10.82 -1.36 -4.45
CA ILE A 36 -10.73 -1.94 -3.11
C ILE A 36 -11.19 -3.39 -3.10
N GLU A 37 -12.29 -3.71 -3.78
CA GLU A 37 -12.77 -5.08 -3.85
C GLU A 37 -11.76 -5.99 -4.54
N ASP A 38 -11.14 -5.51 -5.60
CA ASP A 38 -10.10 -6.27 -6.29
C ASP A 38 -8.87 -6.46 -5.39
N LEU A 39 -8.51 -5.43 -4.64
CA LEU A 39 -7.43 -5.53 -3.66
C LEU A 39 -7.71 -6.60 -2.61
N LYS A 40 -8.95 -6.69 -2.12
CA LYS A 40 -9.33 -7.72 -1.16
C LYS A 40 -9.08 -9.11 -1.71
N ASP A 41 -9.39 -9.34 -2.97
CA ASP A 41 -9.14 -10.62 -3.61
C ASP A 41 -7.65 -10.91 -3.70
N ALA A 42 -6.85 -9.91 -4.05
CA ALA A 42 -5.40 -10.05 -4.10
C ALA A 42 -4.80 -10.35 -2.72
N LEU A 43 -5.35 -9.72 -1.68
CA LEU A 43 -4.91 -9.97 -0.31
C LEU A 43 -5.26 -11.38 0.14
N ARG A 44 -6.46 -11.86 -0.21
CA ARG A 44 -6.85 -13.24 0.10
C ARG A 44 -5.90 -14.23 -0.54
N LEU A 45 -5.55 -14.00 -1.80
CA LEU A 45 -4.60 -14.87 -2.50
C LEU A 45 -3.23 -14.81 -1.86
N TYR A 46 -2.77 -13.64 -1.47
CA TYR A 46 -1.51 -13.48 -0.79
C TYR A 46 -1.47 -14.31 0.50
N ILE A 47 -2.54 -14.24 1.28
CA ILE A 47 -2.66 -14.98 2.53
C ILE A 47 -2.69 -16.49 2.27
N GLU A 48 -3.37 -16.93 1.22
CA GLU A 48 -3.39 -18.35 0.86
C GLU A 48 -2.01 -18.88 0.51
N VAL A 49 -1.24 -18.10 -0.23
CA VAL A 49 0.07 -18.54 -0.71
C VAL A 49 1.16 -18.38 0.35
N ARG A 50 1.13 -17.26 1.06
CA ARG A 50 2.20 -16.91 2.00
C ARG A 50 1.86 -17.09 3.46
N GLY A 51 0.57 -17.24 3.78
CA GLY A 51 0.10 -17.38 5.14
C GLY A 51 -0.19 -16.04 5.82
N ILE A 52 -1.14 -16.09 6.75
CA ILE A 52 -1.56 -14.88 7.49
C ILE A 52 -0.43 -14.33 8.36
N ASP A 53 0.42 -15.20 8.90
CA ASP A 53 1.51 -14.76 9.76
C ASP A 53 2.51 -13.91 9.00
N GLN A 54 2.80 -14.26 7.76
CA GLN A 54 3.70 -13.48 6.95
C GLN A 54 3.11 -12.13 6.58
N ALA A 55 1.82 -12.09 6.26
CA ALA A 55 1.12 -10.84 5.96
C ALA A 55 1.15 -9.91 7.17
N ILE A 56 0.86 -10.43 8.35
CA ILE A 56 0.91 -9.66 9.59
C ILE A 56 2.34 -9.17 9.86
N GLY A 57 3.33 -10.01 9.59
CA GLY A 57 4.73 -9.66 9.76
C GLY A 57 5.15 -8.47 8.92
N LEU A 58 4.65 -8.38 7.68
CA LEU A 58 4.93 -7.26 6.81
C LEU A 58 4.31 -5.95 7.32
N LEU A 59 3.18 -6.04 8.00
CA LEU A 59 2.50 -4.88 8.55
C LEU A 59 3.05 -4.43 9.89
N ARG A 60 3.71 -5.35 10.61
CA ARG A 60 4.19 -5.10 11.96
C ARG A 60 5.70 -4.95 12.01
N GLY A 61 6.10 -3.90 12.62
CA GLY A 61 7.40 -3.87 13.27
C GLY A 61 8.65 -3.91 12.45
N ARG A 62 8.57 -4.02 11.16
CA ARG A 62 9.81 -3.91 10.43
C ARG A 62 10.13 -2.49 10.03
N THR A 63 9.17 -1.61 10.11
CA THR A 63 9.38 -0.22 9.78
C THR A 63 9.31 0.63 11.04
N VAL A 64 10.36 1.38 11.28
CA VAL A 64 10.38 2.37 12.35
C VAL A 64 10.27 3.74 11.67
N VAL A 65 9.20 4.45 11.98
CA VAL A 65 9.00 5.79 11.45
C VAL A 65 9.57 6.77 12.46
N ARG A 66 10.45 7.64 12.00
CA ARG A 66 11.04 8.68 12.82
C ARG A 66 10.84 10.01 12.15
N GLU A 67 10.55 11.01 12.94
CA GLU A 67 10.53 12.37 12.45
C GLU A 67 11.93 12.91 12.50
N LEU A 68 12.36 13.45 11.38
CA LEU A 68 13.66 14.11 11.29
C LEU A 68 13.43 15.58 10.98
N ASP A 69 14.10 16.43 11.70
CA ASP A 69 14.07 17.86 11.43
C ASP A 69 15.15 18.17 10.41
N LEU A 70 14.82 18.02 9.14
CA LEU A 70 15.75 18.26 8.05
C LEU A 70 15.36 19.49 7.25
N ASP A 71 16.34 20.28 6.94
CA ASP A 71 16.15 21.40 6.03
C ASP A 71 16.58 20.96 4.63
N LEU A 72 15.61 20.80 3.75
CA LEU A 72 15.85 20.34 2.39
C LEU A 72 16.73 21.31 1.60
N THR A 73 16.63 22.59 1.92
CA THR A 73 17.47 23.59 1.28
C THR A 73 18.96 23.37 1.60
N THR A 74 19.24 23.00 2.84
CA THR A 74 20.60 22.68 3.24
C THR A 74 21.13 21.43 2.56
N LEU A 75 20.26 20.42 2.40
CA LEU A 75 20.63 19.17 1.72
C LEU A 75 20.96 19.40 0.26
N ASP A 76 20.24 20.31 -0.37
CA ASP A 76 20.43 20.62 -1.79
C ASP A 76 21.82 21.21 -2.07
N ARG A 77 22.44 21.81 -1.08
CA ARG A 77 23.77 22.40 -1.22
C ARG A 77 24.89 21.37 -1.13
N GLY A 78 24.53 20.21 -0.67
CA GLY A 78 25.43 19.19 -0.29
C GLY A 78 26.23 18.51 -1.10
#